data_18ab20ad6af375a84e20bea7f01b53e1
#
_entry.id   18ab20ad6af375a84e20bea7f01b53e1
#
_cell.length_a   1.000
_cell.length_b   1.000
_cell.length_c   1.000
_cell.angle_alpha   90.00
_cell.angle_beta   90.00
_cell.angle_gamma   90.00
#
_symmetry.space_group_name_H-M   'P 1'
#
loop_
_entity.id
_entity.type
_entity.pdbx_description
1 polymer ?
#
loop_
_entity_poly.entity_id
_entity_poly.type
_entity_poly.pdbx_seq_one_letter_code
_entity_poly.pdbx_strand_id
1 'polypeptide(L)'
;MQQYYQEGDVVRWRDAKNCPPASLLIASPYDLESRYSEKRGNHWRGYKVHLTETWDDDASSLITHVETTVAPEQDVTVVETIHHRLADQALLPSVHIVDGAYVSSDGLVDSQQDYQVTLMGPMRQDPSWQAHDRQAFDMSQFVIDWDQEVVTCPNGKQSRSWKPVLDSRGKPIIQVSFHKKDCTGCVVRSQCTRSTTGPRELTLHPKAQQRALQAARERQQTEMFKEVYKRRAGIEGTMSQAAYALGMRRTRYRGIKKTHLHHIAIATAINLQRCMDWLGEVPRSKTPTSHFARLALAA
;
A
#
# COMPACT_ATOMS: atom_id res chain seq x y z
N MET A 1 1.53 -11.43 -30.90
CA MET A 1 2.31 -10.32 -31.44
C MET A 1 3.32 -9.73 -30.46
N GLN A 2 3.05 -9.54 -29.19
CA GLN A 2 4.06 -9.05 -28.24
C GLN A 2 5.20 -10.04 -27.93
N GLN A 3 5.06 -11.31 -28.32
CA GLN A 3 6.10 -12.33 -28.19
C GLN A 3 7.16 -12.23 -29.28
N TYR A 4 6.94 -11.37 -30.30
CA TYR A 4 7.84 -11.17 -31.43
C TYR A 4 8.19 -9.69 -31.55
N TYR A 5 9.34 -9.40 -32.12
CA TYR A 5 9.73 -8.08 -32.60
C TYR A 5 10.27 -8.19 -34.02
N GLN A 6 10.16 -7.12 -34.77
CA GLN A 6 10.68 -7.01 -36.12
C GLN A 6 12.01 -6.26 -36.10
N GLU A 7 13.03 -6.86 -36.69
CA GLU A 7 14.34 -6.26 -36.88
C GLU A 7 14.64 -6.24 -38.38
N GLY A 8 14.45 -5.09 -39.04
CA GLY A 8 14.42 -5.01 -40.49
C GLY A 8 13.24 -5.84 -41.05
N ASP A 9 13.54 -6.76 -41.96
CA ASP A 9 12.56 -7.67 -42.55
C ASP A 9 12.40 -9.02 -41.83
N VAL A 10 13.12 -9.19 -40.70
CA VAL A 10 13.13 -10.46 -39.95
C VAL A 10 12.26 -10.35 -38.69
N VAL A 11 11.35 -11.29 -38.51
CA VAL A 11 10.55 -11.44 -37.28
C VAL A 11 11.27 -12.42 -36.34
N ARG A 12 11.56 -11.95 -35.14
CA ARG A 12 12.27 -12.72 -34.10
C ARG A 12 11.40 -12.91 -32.86
N TRP A 13 11.58 -14.02 -32.16
CA TRP A 13 11.02 -14.22 -30.82
C TRP A 13 11.68 -13.28 -29.81
N ARG A 14 10.88 -12.78 -28.89
CA ARG A 14 11.40 -12.09 -27.71
C ARG A 14 11.93 -13.15 -26.73
N ASP A 15 13.13 -12.93 -26.24
CA ASP A 15 13.63 -13.64 -25.07
C ASP A 15 13.14 -12.96 -23.77
N ALA A 16 13.45 -13.58 -22.61
CA ALA A 16 13.03 -13.05 -21.31
C ALA A 16 13.56 -11.62 -21.02
N LYS A 17 14.69 -11.23 -21.62
CA LYS A 17 15.30 -9.90 -21.43
C LYS A 17 14.62 -8.82 -22.27
N ASN A 18 14.00 -9.21 -23.39
CA ASN A 18 13.36 -8.32 -24.34
C ASN A 18 11.82 -8.29 -24.21
N CYS A 19 11.24 -8.97 -23.20
CA CYS A 19 9.82 -8.91 -22.94
C CYS A 19 9.40 -7.53 -22.45
N PRO A 20 8.22 -7.01 -22.87
CA PRO A 20 7.65 -5.82 -22.30
C PRO A 20 7.44 -5.97 -20.78
N PRO A 21 7.39 -4.86 -20.04
CA PRO A 21 7.00 -4.90 -18.63
C PRO A 21 5.67 -5.63 -18.42
N ALA A 22 5.47 -6.29 -17.29
CA ALA A 22 4.27 -7.08 -17.01
C ALA A 22 2.95 -6.29 -17.16
N SER A 23 2.99 -4.97 -16.93
CA SER A 23 1.85 -4.06 -17.14
C SER A 23 1.45 -3.89 -18.60
N LEU A 24 2.37 -4.09 -19.54
CA LEU A 24 2.15 -3.96 -20.98
C LEU A 24 2.05 -5.33 -21.68
N LEU A 25 2.57 -6.38 -21.05
CA LEU A 25 2.60 -7.71 -21.65
C LEU A 25 1.19 -8.30 -21.75
N ILE A 26 0.74 -8.63 -22.96
CA ILE A 26 -0.51 -9.36 -23.19
C ILE A 26 -0.32 -10.80 -22.74
N ALA A 27 -1.02 -11.16 -21.66
CA ALA A 27 -0.88 -12.48 -21.03
C ALA A 27 -1.80 -13.55 -21.63
N SER A 28 -2.80 -13.16 -22.43
CA SER A 28 -3.75 -14.06 -23.06
C SER A 28 -4.18 -13.54 -24.43
N PRO A 29 -4.25 -14.39 -25.48
CA PRO A 29 -4.81 -14.01 -26.78
C PRO A 29 -6.34 -13.85 -26.73
N TYR A 30 -6.98 -14.40 -25.73
CA TYR A 30 -8.44 -14.35 -25.55
C TYR A 30 -8.93 -13.12 -24.80
N ASP A 31 -8.04 -12.50 -23.99
CA ASP A 31 -8.32 -11.30 -23.22
C ASP A 31 -7.09 -10.38 -23.25
N LEU A 32 -7.14 -9.39 -24.17
CA LEU A 32 -6.02 -8.49 -24.43
C LEU A 32 -5.74 -7.50 -23.29
N GLU A 33 -6.69 -7.30 -22.38
CA GLU A 33 -6.53 -6.45 -21.20
C GLU A 33 -5.99 -7.22 -19.98
N SER A 34 -6.13 -8.53 -19.98
CA SER A 34 -5.61 -9.40 -18.92
C SER A 34 -4.08 -9.33 -18.82
N ARG A 35 -3.56 -9.22 -17.59
CA ARG A 35 -2.13 -9.15 -17.32
C ARG A 35 -1.69 -10.27 -16.38
N TYR A 36 -0.42 -10.60 -16.46
CA TYR A 36 0.21 -11.54 -15.54
C TYR A 36 0.68 -10.83 -14.29
N SER A 37 0.51 -11.48 -13.15
CA SER A 37 1.07 -11.04 -11.88
C SER A 37 1.45 -12.23 -11.00
N GLU A 38 2.32 -11.97 -10.04
CA GLU A 38 2.79 -12.92 -9.05
C GLU A 38 2.79 -12.27 -7.66
N LYS A 39 2.35 -13.02 -6.66
CA LYS A 39 2.44 -12.61 -5.26
C LYS A 39 2.71 -13.84 -4.37
N ARG A 40 3.86 -13.86 -3.69
CA ARG A 40 4.24 -14.93 -2.76
C ARG A 40 4.18 -16.34 -3.40
N GLY A 41 4.70 -16.48 -4.61
CA GLY A 41 4.70 -17.74 -5.36
C GLY A 41 3.36 -18.11 -6.00
N ASN A 42 2.30 -17.34 -5.77
CA ASN A 42 1.04 -17.51 -6.48
C ASN A 42 1.04 -16.70 -7.76
N HIS A 43 0.79 -17.36 -8.87
CA HIS A 43 0.77 -16.78 -10.21
C HIS A 43 -0.67 -16.73 -10.73
N TRP A 44 -1.06 -15.61 -11.32
CA TRP A 44 -2.37 -15.51 -11.99
C TRP A 44 -2.30 -14.62 -13.23
N ARG A 45 -3.29 -14.77 -14.07
CA ARG A 45 -3.55 -13.89 -15.22
C ARG A 45 -4.93 -13.31 -15.06
N GLY A 46 -5.06 -12.00 -15.23
CA GLY A 46 -6.36 -11.34 -15.13
C GLY A 46 -6.28 -10.00 -14.41
N TYR A 47 -7.09 -9.87 -13.38
CA TYR A 47 -7.40 -8.61 -12.72
C TYR A 47 -7.26 -8.75 -11.20
N LYS A 48 -7.24 -7.61 -10.52
CA LYS A 48 -7.45 -7.50 -9.08
C LYS A 48 -8.80 -6.86 -8.81
N VAL A 49 -9.39 -7.18 -7.67
CA VAL A 49 -10.56 -6.52 -7.14
C VAL A 49 -10.22 -5.87 -5.81
N HIS A 50 -10.70 -4.66 -5.62
CA HIS A 50 -10.60 -3.88 -4.40
C HIS A 50 -12.04 -3.64 -3.91
N LEU A 51 -12.32 -4.04 -2.68
CA LEU A 51 -13.62 -3.85 -2.04
C LEU A 51 -13.46 -2.88 -0.87
N THR A 52 -14.34 -1.89 -0.80
CA THR A 52 -14.50 -1.03 0.36
C THR A 52 -15.85 -1.33 1.00
N GLU A 53 -15.85 -1.54 2.31
CA GLU A 53 -17.09 -1.78 3.06
C GLU A 53 -17.17 -0.85 4.27
N THR A 54 -18.39 -0.59 4.72
CA THR A 54 -18.63 0.12 5.97
C THR A 54 -18.27 -0.75 7.16
N TRP A 55 -17.86 -0.12 8.24
CA TRP A 55 -17.79 -0.72 9.56
C TRP A 55 -18.67 0.06 10.51
N ASP A 56 -19.63 -0.61 11.11
CA ASP A 56 -20.47 -0.09 12.17
C ASP A 56 -20.78 -1.22 13.15
N ASP A 57 -20.77 -0.92 14.44
CA ASP A 57 -21.09 -1.91 15.47
C ASP A 57 -22.60 -2.21 15.49
N ASP A 58 -23.43 -1.21 15.18
CA ASP A 58 -24.89 -1.26 15.28
C ASP A 58 -25.60 -1.47 13.93
N ALA A 59 -24.87 -1.51 12.81
CA ALA A 59 -25.43 -1.69 11.48
C ALA A 59 -24.73 -2.81 10.69
N SER A 60 -25.39 -3.30 9.65
CA SER A 60 -24.77 -4.28 8.74
C SER A 60 -23.64 -3.65 7.95
N SER A 61 -22.49 -4.32 7.90
CA SER A 61 -21.38 -3.89 7.05
C SER A 61 -21.75 -4.07 5.58
N LEU A 62 -21.77 -2.99 4.80
CA LEU A 62 -22.14 -3.02 3.39
C LEU A 62 -20.92 -2.64 2.51
N ILE A 63 -20.77 -3.32 1.39
CA ILE A 63 -19.78 -2.98 0.38
C ILE A 63 -20.26 -1.70 -0.32
N THR A 64 -19.51 -0.61 -0.15
CA THR A 64 -19.84 0.72 -0.69
C THR A 64 -19.12 1.00 -2.00
N HIS A 65 -17.98 0.35 -2.24
CA HIS A 65 -17.26 0.54 -3.49
C HIS A 65 -16.58 -0.75 -3.96
N VAL A 66 -16.55 -0.91 -5.26
CA VAL A 66 -15.85 -1.98 -5.98
C VAL A 66 -14.96 -1.35 -7.03
N GLU A 67 -13.66 -1.60 -6.97
CA GLU A 67 -12.74 -1.21 -8.03
C GLU A 67 -12.07 -2.45 -8.63
N THR A 68 -11.83 -2.42 -9.92
CA THR A 68 -11.18 -3.53 -10.64
C THR A 68 -10.01 -2.99 -11.44
N THR A 69 -8.82 -3.53 -11.18
CA THR A 69 -7.59 -3.12 -11.86
C THR A 69 -6.95 -4.28 -12.59
N VAL A 70 -6.03 -3.97 -13.50
CA VAL A 70 -5.17 -5.01 -14.10
C VAL A 70 -4.23 -5.61 -13.05
N ALA A 71 -3.90 -6.89 -13.19
CA ALA A 71 -3.18 -7.64 -12.16
C ALA A 71 -1.86 -7.02 -11.66
N PRO A 72 -0.99 -6.38 -12.49
CA PRO A 72 0.27 -5.78 -12.03
C PRO A 72 0.09 -4.40 -11.37
N GLU A 73 -1.07 -3.78 -11.45
CA GLU A 73 -1.29 -2.47 -10.84
C GLU A 73 -1.04 -2.50 -9.33
N GLN A 74 -0.39 -1.46 -8.81
CA GLN A 74 -0.06 -1.41 -7.39
C GLN A 74 -1.28 -0.95 -6.59
N ASP A 75 -1.52 -1.57 -5.44
CA ASP A 75 -2.69 -1.26 -4.61
C ASP A 75 -2.69 0.21 -4.12
N VAL A 76 -1.50 0.82 -3.98
CA VAL A 76 -1.36 2.22 -3.58
C VAL A 76 -1.93 3.22 -4.60
N THR A 77 -1.91 2.89 -5.89
CA THR A 77 -2.40 3.81 -6.94
C THR A 77 -3.93 3.88 -7.01
N VAL A 78 -4.62 2.97 -6.36
CA VAL A 78 -6.08 2.86 -6.42
C VAL A 78 -6.79 3.71 -5.36
N VAL A 79 -6.07 4.14 -4.31
CA VAL A 79 -6.66 4.85 -3.15
C VAL A 79 -7.35 6.14 -3.58
N GLU A 80 -6.70 6.95 -4.40
CA GLU A 80 -7.26 8.21 -4.92
C GLU A 80 -8.55 7.94 -5.71
N THR A 81 -8.54 6.95 -6.62
CA THR A 81 -9.73 6.57 -7.39
C THR A 81 -10.88 6.13 -6.48
N ILE A 82 -10.59 5.34 -5.44
CA ILE A 82 -11.59 4.91 -4.46
C ILE A 82 -12.19 6.13 -3.73
N HIS A 83 -11.35 7.04 -3.24
CA HIS A 83 -11.83 8.24 -2.54
C HIS A 83 -12.65 9.14 -3.44
N HIS A 84 -12.22 9.36 -4.68
CA HIS A 84 -12.97 10.12 -5.67
C HIS A 84 -14.37 9.52 -5.90
N ARG A 85 -14.46 8.19 -6.10
CA ARG A 85 -15.74 7.50 -6.33
C ARG A 85 -16.65 7.52 -5.11
N LEU A 86 -16.09 7.40 -3.91
CA LEU A 86 -16.85 7.54 -2.68
C LEU A 86 -17.36 8.97 -2.49
N ALA A 87 -16.57 9.98 -2.88
CA ALA A 87 -16.98 11.39 -2.87
C ALA A 87 -18.15 11.64 -3.80
N ASP A 88 -18.10 11.12 -5.04
CA ASP A 88 -19.18 11.23 -6.04
C ASP A 88 -20.53 10.68 -5.51
N GLN A 89 -20.46 9.73 -4.56
CA GLN A 89 -21.62 9.08 -3.96
C GLN A 89 -21.99 9.63 -2.58
N ALA A 90 -21.29 10.65 -2.09
CA ALA A 90 -21.41 11.18 -0.74
C ALA A 90 -21.22 10.11 0.36
N LEU A 91 -20.31 9.15 0.13
CA LEU A 91 -19.99 8.03 1.01
C LEU A 91 -18.56 8.07 1.57
N LEU A 92 -17.89 9.22 1.53
CA LEU A 92 -16.54 9.36 2.10
C LEU A 92 -16.55 9.08 3.60
N PRO A 93 -15.69 8.18 4.10
CA PRO A 93 -15.53 7.97 5.53
C PRO A 93 -14.61 9.03 6.14
N SER A 94 -14.74 9.30 7.44
CA SER A 94 -13.73 10.09 8.16
C SER A 94 -12.40 9.33 8.33
N VAL A 95 -12.47 7.98 8.42
CA VAL A 95 -11.31 7.09 8.52
C VAL A 95 -11.46 5.96 7.51
N HIS A 96 -10.48 5.76 6.66
CA HIS A 96 -10.40 4.62 5.74
C HIS A 96 -9.29 3.67 6.20
N ILE A 97 -9.69 2.49 6.67
CA ILE A 97 -8.76 1.45 7.14
C ILE A 97 -8.35 0.56 5.97
N VAL A 98 -7.05 0.47 5.70
CA VAL A 98 -6.51 -0.24 4.53
C VAL A 98 -5.36 -1.17 4.90
N ASP A 99 -5.01 -2.11 3.99
CA ASP A 99 -3.78 -2.89 4.12
C ASP A 99 -2.54 -1.99 3.86
N GLY A 100 -1.40 -2.36 4.41
CA GLY A 100 -0.14 -1.64 4.21
C GLY A 100 0.28 -1.49 2.75
N ALA A 101 -0.23 -2.33 1.84
CA ALA A 101 0.00 -2.19 0.41
C ALA A 101 -0.66 -0.94 -0.21
N TYR A 102 -1.67 -0.37 0.45
CA TYR A 102 -2.38 0.84 0.01
C TYR A 102 -1.79 2.12 0.59
N VAL A 103 -0.90 2.02 1.58
CA VAL A 103 -0.40 3.20 2.31
C VAL A 103 0.91 3.70 1.70
N SER A 104 0.95 4.99 1.37
CA SER A 104 2.16 5.72 0.96
C SER A 104 2.19 7.10 1.62
N SER A 105 3.36 7.74 1.64
CA SER A 105 3.50 9.11 2.14
C SER A 105 2.65 10.10 1.36
N ASP A 106 2.56 9.96 0.04
CA ASP A 106 1.69 10.80 -0.81
C ASP A 106 0.23 10.53 -0.48
N GLY A 107 -0.20 9.24 -0.49
CA GLY A 107 -1.58 8.87 -0.19
C GLY A 107 -2.07 9.32 1.19
N LEU A 108 -1.19 9.39 2.21
CA LEU A 108 -1.53 9.95 3.52
C LEU A 108 -1.85 11.45 3.44
N VAL A 109 -1.07 12.21 2.66
CA VAL A 109 -1.25 13.65 2.48
C VAL A 109 -2.47 13.93 1.61
N ASP A 110 -2.55 13.30 0.44
CA ASP A 110 -3.60 13.54 -0.55
C ASP A 110 -4.99 13.14 0.00
N SER A 111 -5.09 12.00 0.70
CA SER A 111 -6.33 11.57 1.35
C SER A 111 -6.84 12.60 2.36
N GLN A 112 -5.93 13.21 3.13
CA GLN A 112 -6.29 14.20 4.14
C GLN A 112 -6.61 15.57 3.53
N GLN A 113 -5.82 16.03 2.53
CA GLN A 113 -5.96 17.35 1.95
C GLN A 113 -7.16 17.46 1.00
N ASP A 114 -7.31 16.45 0.11
CA ASP A 114 -8.28 16.52 -0.96
C ASP A 114 -9.65 15.96 -0.56
N TYR A 115 -9.66 14.99 0.37
CA TYR A 115 -10.88 14.27 0.75
C TYR A 115 -11.22 14.37 2.23
N GLN A 116 -10.37 14.94 3.07
CA GLN A 116 -10.52 15.01 4.54
C GLN A 116 -10.62 13.61 5.18
N VAL A 117 -10.07 12.60 4.53
CA VAL A 117 -10.06 11.21 4.97
C VAL A 117 -8.75 10.89 5.67
N THR A 118 -8.83 10.39 6.90
CA THR A 118 -7.67 9.80 7.58
C THR A 118 -7.41 8.41 7.03
N LEU A 119 -6.42 8.27 6.16
CA LEU A 119 -5.98 6.95 5.68
C LEU A 119 -5.22 6.22 6.80
N MET A 120 -5.68 5.04 7.19
CA MET A 120 -5.15 4.27 8.31
C MET A 120 -4.76 2.87 7.87
N GLY A 121 -3.48 2.55 7.98
CA GLY A 121 -2.95 1.22 7.68
C GLY A 121 -1.51 1.08 8.16
N PRO A 122 -0.96 -0.15 8.18
CA PRO A 122 0.41 -0.37 8.62
C PRO A 122 1.40 0.31 7.68
N MET A 123 2.22 1.18 8.22
CA MET A 123 3.33 1.77 7.51
C MET A 123 4.52 0.82 7.48
N ARG A 124 5.22 0.79 6.36
CA ARG A 124 6.51 0.10 6.31
C ARG A 124 7.46 0.73 7.31
N GLN A 125 8.06 -0.12 8.12
CA GLN A 125 9.16 0.26 8.99
C GLN A 125 10.32 0.80 8.14
N ASP A 126 11.16 1.62 8.75
CA ASP A 126 12.40 2.06 8.10
C ASP A 126 13.29 0.82 7.84
N PRO A 127 13.59 0.49 6.56
CA PRO A 127 14.41 -0.67 6.23
C PRO A 127 15.91 -0.43 6.46
N SER A 128 16.30 0.76 6.90
CA SER A 128 17.70 1.08 7.14
C SER A 128 18.26 0.22 8.27
N TRP A 129 19.55 -0.14 8.17
CA TRP A 129 20.20 -0.90 9.21
C TRP A 129 20.21 -0.14 10.55
N GLN A 130 20.22 1.19 10.49
CA GLN A 130 20.15 2.04 11.68
C GLN A 130 18.84 1.87 12.45
N ALA A 131 17.73 1.71 11.75
CA ALA A 131 16.43 1.48 12.40
C ALA A 131 16.34 0.09 13.05
N HIS A 132 17.13 -0.87 12.58
CA HIS A 132 17.20 -2.23 13.14
C HIS A 132 18.21 -2.38 14.29
N ASP A 133 19.17 -1.48 14.38
CA ASP A 133 20.20 -1.49 15.41
C ASP A 133 19.90 -0.42 16.46
N ARG A 134 19.59 -0.86 17.69
CA ARG A 134 19.23 0.04 18.81
C ARG A 134 20.33 1.03 19.19
N GLN A 135 21.59 0.77 18.80
CA GLN A 135 22.73 1.64 19.09
C GLN A 135 23.02 2.60 17.92
N ALA A 136 22.39 2.40 16.76
CA ALA A 136 22.64 3.21 15.58
C ALA A 136 21.67 4.40 15.46
N PHE A 137 22.12 5.44 14.79
CA PHE A 137 21.34 6.66 14.59
C PHE A 137 20.48 6.56 13.34
N ASP A 138 19.21 6.23 13.53
CA ASP A 138 18.19 6.30 12.49
C ASP A 138 17.72 7.74 12.23
N MET A 139 16.78 7.91 11.32
CA MET A 139 16.28 9.23 10.92
C MET A 139 15.61 10.00 12.06
N SER A 140 15.03 9.33 13.04
CA SER A 140 14.28 9.97 14.13
C SER A 140 15.17 10.77 15.08
N GLN A 141 16.46 10.47 15.10
CA GLN A 141 17.44 11.12 15.97
C GLN A 141 18.08 12.37 15.34
N PHE A 142 17.74 12.67 14.08
CA PHE A 142 18.19 13.88 13.40
C PHE A 142 17.12 14.97 13.53
N VAL A 143 17.56 16.18 13.89
CA VAL A 143 16.66 17.33 13.98
C VAL A 143 16.61 18.03 12.63
N ILE A 144 15.42 18.11 12.04
CA ILE A 144 15.20 18.71 10.72
C ILE A 144 14.60 20.11 10.92
N ASP A 145 15.36 21.14 10.55
CA ASP A 145 14.86 22.49 10.42
C ASP A 145 14.43 22.72 8.97
N TRP A 146 13.13 22.76 8.77
CA TRP A 146 12.51 22.90 7.45
C TRP A 146 12.56 24.33 6.91
N ASP A 147 12.69 25.32 7.78
CA ASP A 147 12.64 26.71 7.41
C ASP A 147 14.06 27.22 7.06
N GLN A 148 15.08 26.66 7.74
CA GLN A 148 16.48 26.92 7.42
C GLN A 148 17.07 25.90 6.40
N GLU A 149 16.31 24.88 6.01
CA GLU A 149 16.74 23.79 5.14
C GLU A 149 18.02 23.09 5.63
N VAL A 150 18.10 22.84 6.95
CA VAL A 150 19.25 22.27 7.63
C VAL A 150 18.83 21.06 8.47
N VAL A 151 19.71 20.06 8.50
CA VAL A 151 19.56 18.90 9.41
C VAL A 151 20.71 18.88 10.38
N THR A 152 20.40 18.78 11.67
CA THR A 152 21.40 18.63 12.74
C THR A 152 21.50 17.16 13.14
N CYS A 153 22.69 16.58 13.11
CA CYS A 153 22.95 15.21 13.51
C CYS A 153 22.96 15.05 15.03
N PRO A 154 22.85 13.82 15.58
CA PRO A 154 22.90 13.57 17.03
C PRO A 154 24.16 14.09 17.74
N ASN A 155 25.26 14.26 17.01
CA ASN A 155 26.51 14.86 17.52
C ASN A 155 26.58 16.41 17.33
N GLY A 156 25.43 17.08 17.09
CA GLY A 156 25.33 18.53 16.99
C GLY A 156 25.90 19.17 15.73
N LYS A 157 26.28 18.39 14.70
CA LYS A 157 26.78 18.95 13.44
C LYS A 157 25.65 19.19 12.45
N GLN A 158 25.70 20.33 11.76
CA GLN A 158 24.72 20.69 10.74
C GLN A 158 25.07 20.10 9.37
N SER A 159 24.06 19.86 8.57
CA SER A 159 24.22 19.43 7.19
C SER A 159 24.91 20.50 6.34
N ARG A 160 25.68 20.04 5.37
CA ARG A 160 26.34 20.92 4.38
C ARG A 160 25.42 21.29 3.23
N SER A 161 24.57 20.36 2.82
CA SER A 161 23.75 20.54 1.64
C SER A 161 22.34 20.02 1.87
N TRP A 162 21.41 20.72 1.27
CA TRP A 162 20.01 20.38 1.15
C TRP A 162 19.63 20.51 -0.33
N LYS A 163 19.29 19.40 -1.00
CA LYS A 163 19.06 19.40 -2.44
C LYS A 163 17.73 18.73 -2.77
N PRO A 164 16.70 19.49 -3.14
CA PRO A 164 15.52 18.93 -3.75
C PRO A 164 15.86 18.30 -5.10
N VAL A 165 15.53 17.03 -5.29
CA VAL A 165 15.77 16.26 -6.51
C VAL A 165 14.60 15.29 -6.77
N LEU A 166 14.56 14.69 -7.94
CA LEU A 166 13.65 13.59 -8.22
C LEU A 166 14.41 12.26 -8.04
N ASP A 167 13.73 11.27 -7.44
CA ASP A 167 14.24 9.91 -7.37
C ASP A 167 14.20 9.21 -8.74
N SER A 168 14.67 7.97 -8.81
CA SER A 168 14.65 7.16 -10.04
C SER A 168 13.25 6.87 -10.59
N ARG A 169 12.19 7.15 -9.83
CA ARG A 169 10.79 6.99 -10.19
C ARG A 169 10.11 8.33 -10.49
N GLY A 170 10.86 9.44 -10.49
CA GLY A 170 10.35 10.79 -10.71
C GLY A 170 9.63 11.40 -9.49
N LYS A 171 9.77 10.82 -8.29
CA LYS A 171 9.18 11.37 -7.07
C LYS A 171 10.09 12.40 -6.43
N PRO A 172 9.55 13.53 -5.90
CA PRO A 172 10.34 14.54 -5.22
C PRO A 172 10.88 13.99 -3.90
N ILE A 173 12.16 14.17 -3.71
CA ILE A 173 12.90 13.86 -2.48
C ILE A 173 13.90 14.96 -2.18
N ILE A 174 14.40 15.00 -0.96
CA ILE A 174 15.43 15.93 -0.54
C ILE A 174 16.66 15.12 -0.12
N GLN A 175 17.76 15.34 -0.83
CA GLN A 175 19.04 14.75 -0.46
C GLN A 175 19.80 15.71 0.45
N VAL A 176 20.16 15.21 1.62
CA VAL A 176 20.91 15.95 2.65
C VAL A 176 22.25 15.25 2.86
N SER A 177 23.35 16.01 2.83
CA SER A 177 24.67 15.49 3.14
C SER A 177 25.39 16.34 4.18
N PHE A 178 26.26 15.70 4.97
CA PHE A 178 27.09 16.36 5.98
C PHE A 178 28.50 16.64 5.46
N HIS A 179 29.26 17.43 6.18
CA HIS A 179 30.68 17.63 5.83
C HIS A 179 31.48 16.36 6.09
N LYS A 180 32.28 15.97 5.11
CA LYS A 180 33.17 14.82 5.24
C LYS A 180 34.11 14.93 6.46
N LYS A 181 34.64 16.13 6.70
CA LYS A 181 35.55 16.39 7.86
C LYS A 181 34.83 16.10 9.20
N ASP A 182 33.58 16.53 9.35
CA ASP A 182 32.81 16.32 10.56
C ASP A 182 32.49 14.83 10.80
N CYS A 183 32.23 14.10 9.73
CA CYS A 183 31.94 12.67 9.81
C CYS A 183 33.20 11.82 9.97
N THR A 184 34.33 12.19 9.38
CA THR A 184 35.57 11.39 9.45
C THR A 184 36.16 11.38 10.87
N GLY A 185 36.12 12.52 11.57
CA GLY A 185 36.58 12.63 12.96
C GLY A 185 35.53 12.34 14.02
N CYS A 186 34.36 11.85 13.65
CA CYS A 186 33.24 11.65 14.58
C CYS A 186 33.43 10.36 15.40
N VAL A 187 33.41 10.49 16.73
CA VAL A 187 33.59 9.37 17.67
C VAL A 187 32.47 8.33 17.61
N VAL A 188 31.28 8.73 17.15
CA VAL A 188 30.10 7.87 16.98
C VAL A 188 29.81 7.50 15.52
N ARG A 189 30.81 7.63 14.66
CA ARG A 189 30.67 7.39 13.21
C ARG A 189 30.11 5.99 12.90
N SER A 190 30.57 4.97 13.58
CA SER A 190 30.13 3.58 13.38
C SER A 190 28.64 3.37 13.60
N GLN A 191 28.05 4.15 14.49
CA GLN A 191 26.60 4.14 14.75
C GLN A 191 25.79 4.89 13.69
N CYS A 192 26.46 5.75 12.90
CA CYS A 192 25.82 6.65 11.96
C CYS A 192 25.92 6.17 10.50
N THR A 193 27.08 5.67 10.08
CA THR A 193 27.31 5.25 8.68
C THR A 193 28.30 4.10 8.57
N ARG A 194 28.03 3.20 7.63
CA ARG A 194 28.96 2.11 7.23
C ARG A 194 29.95 2.54 6.15
N SER A 195 29.80 3.74 5.58
CA SER A 195 30.75 4.25 4.61
C SER A 195 32.12 4.50 5.28
N THR A 196 33.17 4.00 4.71
CA THR A 196 34.55 4.20 5.20
C THR A 196 35.08 5.59 4.85
N THR A 197 34.65 6.17 3.75
CA THR A 197 35.22 7.40 3.19
C THR A 197 34.22 8.55 3.02
N GLY A 198 32.92 8.25 2.87
CA GLY A 198 31.87 9.24 2.63
C GLY A 198 31.26 9.80 3.93
N PRO A 199 30.62 10.96 3.88
CA PRO A 199 29.82 11.47 5.01
C PRO A 199 28.51 10.69 5.19
N ARG A 200 27.76 11.01 6.24
CA ARG A 200 26.36 10.59 6.34
C ARG A 200 25.54 11.32 5.29
N GLU A 201 24.71 10.57 4.59
CA GLU A 201 23.71 11.10 3.67
C GLU A 201 22.32 10.67 4.14
N LEU A 202 21.35 11.56 4.00
CA LEU A 202 19.95 11.30 4.32
C LEU A 202 19.09 11.61 3.11
N THR A 203 18.03 10.85 2.95
CA THR A 203 16.99 11.11 1.96
C THR A 203 15.68 11.40 2.71
N LEU A 204 15.17 12.61 2.56
CA LEU A 204 13.91 13.03 3.16
C LEU A 204 12.82 13.06 2.08
N HIS A 205 11.57 12.81 2.48
CA HIS A 205 10.43 13.23 1.69
C HIS A 205 10.22 14.75 1.83
N PRO A 206 9.44 15.40 0.96
CA PRO A 206 9.00 16.77 1.19
C PRO A 206 8.29 16.91 2.55
N LYS A 207 8.27 18.13 3.10
CA LYS A 207 7.85 18.43 4.49
C LYS A 207 6.52 17.77 4.88
N ALA A 208 5.50 17.88 4.02
CA ALA A 208 4.17 17.33 4.29
C ALA A 208 4.20 15.80 4.39
N GLN A 209 4.80 15.15 3.40
CA GLN A 209 4.94 13.68 3.34
C GLN A 209 5.79 13.14 4.48
N GLN A 210 6.90 13.82 4.81
CA GLN A 210 7.76 13.41 5.92
C GLN A 210 7.04 13.47 7.26
N ARG A 211 6.27 14.53 7.51
CA ARG A 211 5.45 14.68 8.72
C ARG A 211 4.32 13.66 8.78
N ALA A 212 3.62 13.45 7.67
CA ALA A 212 2.55 12.47 7.60
C ALA A 212 3.07 11.04 7.85
N LEU A 213 4.21 10.70 7.28
CA LEU A 213 4.88 9.41 7.48
C LEU A 213 5.29 9.20 8.93
N GLN A 214 5.87 10.21 9.57
CA GLN A 214 6.27 10.14 10.97
C GLN A 214 5.05 10.00 11.89
N ALA A 215 4.03 10.83 11.72
CA ALA A 215 2.80 10.76 12.48
C ALA A 215 2.08 9.40 12.31
N ALA A 216 2.09 8.82 11.10
CA ALA A 216 1.51 7.49 10.86
C ALA A 216 2.30 6.38 11.58
N ARG A 217 3.63 6.45 11.62
CA ARG A 217 4.50 5.50 12.34
C ARG A 217 4.30 5.60 13.86
N GLU A 218 4.20 6.80 14.40
CA GLU A 218 3.91 7.05 15.83
C GLU A 218 2.52 6.52 16.19
N ARG A 219 1.50 6.83 15.39
CA ARG A 219 0.12 6.34 15.56
C ARG A 219 0.07 4.82 15.57
N GLN A 220 0.83 4.15 14.71
CA GLN A 220 0.88 2.68 14.62
C GLN A 220 1.34 2.01 15.92
N GLN A 221 2.08 2.70 16.78
CA GLN A 221 2.54 2.17 18.07
C GLN A 221 1.47 2.26 19.17
N THR A 222 0.37 3.01 18.95
CA THR A 222 -0.67 3.22 19.95
C THR A 222 -1.63 2.03 20.05
N GLU A 223 -2.17 1.79 21.24
CA GLU A 223 -3.22 0.79 21.45
C GLU A 223 -4.51 1.15 20.66
N MET A 224 -4.82 2.42 20.57
CA MET A 224 -5.96 2.89 19.77
C MET A 224 -5.84 2.46 18.30
N PHE A 225 -4.66 2.58 17.70
CA PHE A 225 -4.44 2.09 16.34
C PHE A 225 -4.70 0.59 16.24
N LYS A 226 -4.20 -0.18 17.18
CA LYS A 226 -4.36 -1.66 17.19
C LYS A 226 -5.82 -2.06 17.29
N GLU A 227 -6.59 -1.39 18.14
CA GLU A 227 -8.03 -1.64 18.30
C GLU A 227 -8.81 -1.29 17.02
N VAL A 228 -8.58 -0.11 16.46
CA VAL A 228 -9.24 0.32 15.21
C VAL A 228 -8.83 -0.60 14.05
N TYR A 229 -7.54 -0.93 13.94
CA TYR A 229 -7.05 -1.76 12.83
C TYR A 229 -7.56 -3.21 12.88
N LYS A 230 -7.90 -3.76 14.05
CA LYS A 230 -8.56 -5.07 14.18
C LYS A 230 -9.86 -5.15 13.38
N ARG A 231 -10.58 -4.03 13.22
CA ARG A 231 -11.83 -3.93 12.46
C ARG A 231 -11.65 -4.34 11.00
N ARG A 232 -10.43 -4.18 10.45
CA ARG A 232 -10.09 -4.62 9.10
C ARG A 232 -10.30 -6.15 8.89
N ALA A 233 -10.33 -6.95 9.94
CA ALA A 233 -10.58 -8.38 9.81
C ALA A 233 -11.96 -8.70 9.17
N GLY A 234 -12.92 -7.78 9.24
CA GLY A 234 -14.22 -7.92 8.58
C GLY A 234 -14.11 -8.08 7.08
N ILE A 235 -13.29 -7.24 6.42
CA ILE A 235 -13.11 -7.31 4.95
C ILE A 235 -12.46 -8.63 4.50
N GLU A 236 -11.66 -9.27 5.33
CA GLU A 236 -11.07 -10.58 5.01
C GLU A 236 -12.15 -11.66 4.93
N GLY A 237 -13.16 -11.59 5.82
CA GLY A 237 -14.35 -12.44 5.76
C GLY A 237 -15.16 -12.20 4.48
N THR A 238 -15.37 -10.93 4.12
CA THR A 238 -16.04 -10.53 2.89
C THR A 238 -15.31 -11.03 1.65
N MET A 239 -13.99 -10.86 1.57
CA MET A 239 -13.16 -11.36 0.48
C MET A 239 -13.19 -12.89 0.41
N SER A 240 -13.23 -13.57 1.55
CA SER A 240 -13.36 -15.02 1.62
C SER A 240 -14.73 -15.50 1.09
N GLN A 241 -15.81 -14.87 1.54
CA GLN A 241 -17.17 -15.15 1.05
C GLN A 241 -17.27 -14.94 -0.47
N ALA A 242 -16.81 -13.79 -0.96
CA ALA A 242 -16.80 -13.47 -2.39
C ALA A 242 -15.99 -14.50 -3.21
N ALA A 243 -14.83 -14.91 -2.71
CA ALA A 243 -13.94 -15.82 -3.42
C ALA A 243 -14.43 -17.27 -3.44
N TYR A 244 -14.92 -17.78 -2.31
CA TYR A 244 -15.25 -19.21 -2.19
C TYR A 244 -16.72 -19.50 -2.44
N ALA A 245 -17.64 -18.67 -1.96
CA ALA A 245 -19.08 -18.91 -2.15
C ALA A 245 -19.57 -18.38 -3.50
N LEU A 246 -19.06 -17.23 -3.97
CA LEU A 246 -19.56 -16.55 -5.16
C LEU A 246 -18.60 -16.57 -6.35
N GLY A 247 -17.46 -17.25 -6.24
CA GLY A 247 -16.54 -17.50 -7.34
C GLY A 247 -15.79 -16.26 -7.87
N MET A 248 -15.61 -15.23 -7.07
CA MET A 248 -14.96 -13.97 -7.48
C MET A 248 -13.55 -14.15 -8.08
N ARG A 249 -12.84 -15.21 -7.71
CA ARG A 249 -11.51 -15.53 -8.26
C ARG A 249 -11.53 -16.08 -9.69
N ARG A 250 -12.69 -16.38 -10.25
CA ARG A 250 -12.85 -17.00 -11.57
C ARG A 250 -13.88 -16.23 -12.38
N THR A 251 -13.42 -15.25 -13.15
CA THR A 251 -14.32 -14.59 -14.10
C THR A 251 -14.56 -15.45 -15.33
N ARG A 252 -15.79 -15.48 -15.81
CA ARG A 252 -16.20 -16.08 -17.09
C ARG A 252 -16.16 -15.07 -18.24
N TYR A 253 -15.91 -13.81 -17.92
CA TYR A 253 -15.96 -12.69 -18.84
C TYR A 253 -14.57 -12.30 -19.31
N ARG A 254 -14.51 -11.63 -20.47
CA ARG A 254 -13.28 -11.11 -21.08
C ARG A 254 -13.32 -9.58 -21.02
N GLY A 255 -12.21 -8.97 -20.70
CA GLY A 255 -12.03 -7.55 -20.56
C GLY A 255 -12.41 -7.00 -19.18
N ILE A 256 -11.77 -5.88 -18.83
CA ILE A 256 -11.87 -5.28 -17.49
C ILE A 256 -13.31 -4.84 -17.18
N LYS A 257 -14.01 -4.24 -18.14
CA LYS A 257 -15.37 -3.71 -17.94
C LYS A 257 -16.38 -4.81 -17.54
N LYS A 258 -16.34 -5.95 -18.23
CA LYS A 258 -17.24 -7.07 -17.94
C LYS A 258 -16.85 -7.77 -16.63
N THR A 259 -15.57 -7.86 -16.35
CA THR A 259 -15.06 -8.40 -15.09
C THR A 259 -15.44 -7.48 -13.92
N HIS A 260 -15.35 -6.16 -14.11
CA HIS A 260 -15.81 -5.19 -13.11
C HIS A 260 -17.30 -5.32 -12.81
N LEU A 261 -18.13 -5.42 -13.86
CA LEU A 261 -19.57 -5.68 -13.66
C LEU A 261 -19.86 -6.98 -12.90
N HIS A 262 -19.09 -8.03 -13.15
CA HIS A 262 -19.17 -9.28 -12.40
C HIS A 262 -18.82 -9.07 -10.91
N HIS A 263 -17.77 -8.31 -10.62
CA HIS A 263 -17.40 -7.98 -9.25
C HIS A 263 -18.47 -7.15 -8.54
N ILE A 264 -19.10 -6.18 -9.24
CA ILE A 264 -20.25 -5.42 -8.72
C ILE A 264 -21.42 -6.34 -8.42
N ALA A 265 -21.78 -7.26 -9.33
CA ALA A 265 -22.88 -8.20 -9.12
C ALA A 265 -22.64 -9.08 -7.88
N ILE A 266 -21.41 -9.54 -7.66
CA ILE A 266 -21.05 -10.31 -6.45
C ILE A 266 -21.19 -9.43 -5.19
N ALA A 267 -20.68 -8.19 -5.22
CA ALA A 267 -20.81 -7.26 -4.10
C ALA A 267 -22.28 -6.98 -3.77
N THR A 268 -23.11 -6.79 -4.80
CA THR A 268 -24.56 -6.61 -4.64
C THR A 268 -25.22 -7.83 -4.00
N ALA A 269 -24.86 -9.04 -4.43
CA ALA A 269 -25.40 -10.27 -3.83
C ALA A 269 -25.02 -10.40 -2.34
N ILE A 270 -23.79 -10.04 -1.97
CA ILE A 270 -23.34 -10.01 -0.58
C ILE A 270 -24.15 -8.97 0.21
N ASN A 271 -24.32 -7.77 -0.32
CA ASN A 271 -25.08 -6.71 0.34
C ASN A 271 -26.55 -7.10 0.53
N LEU A 272 -27.19 -7.69 -0.48
CA LEU A 272 -28.57 -8.17 -0.37
C LEU A 272 -28.70 -9.22 0.73
N GLN A 273 -27.81 -10.20 0.79
CA GLN A 273 -27.82 -11.21 1.85
C GLN A 273 -27.67 -10.55 3.23
N ARG A 274 -26.73 -9.61 3.38
CA ARG A 274 -26.49 -8.90 4.64
C ARG A 274 -27.68 -8.03 5.07
N CYS A 275 -28.35 -7.38 4.12
CA CYS A 275 -29.58 -6.64 4.40
C CYS A 275 -30.73 -7.59 4.86
N MET A 276 -30.88 -8.73 4.20
CA MET A 276 -31.89 -9.72 4.59
C MET A 276 -31.60 -10.31 5.97
N ASP A 277 -30.36 -10.64 6.27
CA ASP A 277 -29.93 -11.13 7.57
C ASP A 277 -30.17 -10.08 8.67
N TRP A 278 -29.88 -8.81 8.38
CA TRP A 278 -30.09 -7.69 9.32
C TRP A 278 -31.59 -7.45 9.58
N LEU A 279 -32.40 -7.41 8.53
CA LEU A 279 -33.88 -7.27 8.64
C LEU A 279 -34.51 -8.45 9.35
N GLY A 280 -33.96 -9.65 9.19
CA GLY A 280 -34.42 -10.87 9.87
C GLY A 280 -33.82 -11.08 11.27
N GLU A 281 -33.10 -10.08 11.80
CA GLU A 281 -32.45 -10.16 13.12
C GLU A 281 -31.52 -11.39 13.26
N VAL A 282 -30.97 -11.89 12.14
CA VAL A 282 -30.03 -13.01 12.13
C VAL A 282 -28.72 -12.58 12.75
N PRO A 283 -28.25 -13.20 13.84
CA PRO A 283 -27.03 -12.80 14.49
C PRO A 283 -25.81 -13.03 13.57
N ARG A 284 -24.87 -12.08 13.55
CA ARG A 284 -23.62 -12.23 12.79
C ARG A 284 -22.91 -13.51 13.21
N SER A 285 -22.56 -14.36 12.26
CA SER A 285 -21.79 -15.58 12.54
C SER A 285 -20.41 -15.20 13.07
N LYS A 286 -20.02 -15.79 14.19
CA LYS A 286 -18.65 -15.64 14.71
C LYS A 286 -17.68 -16.28 13.72
N THR A 287 -16.55 -15.63 13.48
CA THR A 287 -15.48 -16.20 12.66
C THR A 287 -15.09 -17.58 13.21
N PRO A 288 -15.16 -18.67 12.42
CA PRO A 288 -14.81 -19.99 12.91
C PRO A 288 -13.37 -20.00 13.40
N THR A 289 -13.15 -20.36 14.65
CA THR A 289 -11.80 -20.58 15.17
C THR A 289 -11.21 -21.81 14.47
N SER A 290 -10.04 -21.68 13.86
CA SER A 290 -9.38 -22.82 13.22
C SER A 290 -9.16 -23.94 14.24
N HIS A 291 -9.14 -25.20 13.77
CA HIS A 291 -8.87 -26.35 14.65
C HIS A 291 -7.57 -26.17 15.43
N PHE A 292 -6.56 -25.53 14.81
CA PHE A 292 -5.28 -25.24 15.45
C PHE A 292 -5.38 -24.18 16.58
N ALA A 293 -6.16 -23.12 16.35
CA ALA A 293 -6.42 -22.09 17.36
C ALA A 293 -7.27 -22.62 18.53
N ARG A 294 -8.15 -23.61 18.31
CA ARG A 294 -8.89 -24.28 19.40
C ARG A 294 -7.97 -25.10 20.30
N LEU A 295 -6.94 -25.75 19.74
CA LEU A 295 -5.94 -26.47 20.54
C LEU A 295 -5.15 -25.54 21.44
N ALA A 296 -4.80 -24.34 20.97
CA ALA A 296 -4.08 -23.34 21.75
C ALA A 296 -4.94 -22.71 22.88
N LEU A 297 -6.26 -22.77 22.79
CA LEU A 297 -7.18 -22.30 23.83
C LEU A 297 -7.52 -23.39 24.87
N ALA A 298 -7.19 -24.64 24.58
CA ALA A 298 -7.43 -25.80 25.44
C ALA A 298 -6.19 -26.24 26.23
N ALA A 299 -5.05 -25.59 26.04
CA ALA A 299 -3.80 -25.78 26.77
C ALA A 299 -3.55 -24.61 27.75
#